data_a465a1db246c9d88b1fd44a2ef1cca55
#
_entry.id   a465a1db246c9d88b1fd44a2ef1cca55
#
_cell.length_a   1.000
_cell.length_b   1.000
_cell.length_c   1.000
_cell.angle_alpha   90.00
_cell.angle_beta   90.00
_cell.angle_gamma   90.00
#
_symmetry.space_group_name_H-M   'P 1'
#
loop_
_entity.id
_entity.type
_entity.pdbx_description
1 polymer ?
#
loop_
_entity_poly.entity_id
_entity_poly.type
_entity_poly.pdbx_seq_one_letter_code
_entity_poly.pdbx_strand_id
1 'polypeptide(L)' 'PSDKVIFGSTIHLWDVEEEKEIFYKIVGEDEADLKDNKISVMSPIARALIGKSLDDSVIVSTPSGDNEYEIVKVEYK' A
#
# COMPACT_ATOMS: atom_id res chain seq x y z
N PRO A 1 -12.43 15.42 2.51
CA PRO A 1 -11.38 14.44 2.28
C PRO A 1 -11.92 13.03 2.39
N SER A 2 -11.39 12.14 1.60
CA SER A 2 -11.79 10.75 1.66
C SER A 2 -10.62 9.93 2.21
N ASP A 3 -10.93 8.73 2.67
CA ASP A 3 -9.92 7.83 3.19
C ASP A 3 -9.47 6.83 2.12
N LYS A 4 -9.72 7.16 0.85
CA LYS A 4 -9.34 6.28 -0.25
C LYS A 4 -7.88 6.39 -0.61
N VAL A 5 -7.32 5.27 -1.02
CA VAL A 5 -5.95 5.22 -1.52
C VAL A 5 -5.92 5.75 -2.94
N ILE A 6 -5.11 6.77 -3.18
CA ILE A 6 -4.95 7.38 -4.50
C ILE A 6 -3.46 7.56 -4.81
N PHE A 7 -3.17 7.92 -6.04
CA PHE A 7 -1.80 8.24 -6.44
C PHE A 7 -1.25 9.36 -5.54
N GLY A 8 -0.03 9.17 -5.07
CA GLY A 8 0.63 10.17 -4.22
C GLY A 8 0.33 10.03 -2.74
N SER A 9 -0.62 9.17 -2.37
CA SER A 9 -0.93 8.99 -0.95
C SER A 9 0.09 8.08 -0.27
N THR A 10 0.21 8.23 1.05
CA THR A 10 1.00 7.35 1.90
C THR A 10 0.04 6.46 2.67
N ILE A 11 0.21 5.16 2.57
CA ILE A 11 -0.69 4.19 3.18
C ILE A 11 0.05 3.43 4.26
N HIS A 12 -0.52 3.41 5.46
CA HIS A 12 -0.03 2.61 6.56
C HIS A 12 -0.81 1.31 6.59
N LEU A 13 -0.10 0.19 6.58
CA LEU A 13 -0.69 -1.13 6.49
C LEU A 13 -0.29 -1.97 7.71
N TRP A 14 -1.20 -2.80 8.15
CA TRP A 14 -0.90 -3.82 9.13
C TRP A 14 -0.70 -5.14 8.40
N ASP A 15 0.49 -5.71 8.52
CA ASP A 15 0.78 -7.01 7.94
C ASP A 15 0.25 -8.08 8.90
N VAL A 16 -0.82 -8.72 8.49
CA VAL A 16 -1.52 -9.69 9.35
C VAL A 16 -0.65 -10.89 9.68
N GLU A 17 0.16 -11.34 8.73
CA GLU A 17 1.00 -12.52 8.93
C GLU A 17 2.22 -12.25 9.79
N GLU A 18 2.89 -11.13 9.53
CA GLU A 18 4.10 -10.76 10.27
C GLU A 18 3.80 -10.00 11.54
N GLU A 19 2.56 -9.59 11.72
CA GLU A 19 2.09 -8.83 12.89
C GLU A 19 2.93 -7.57 13.09
N LYS A 20 3.09 -6.79 12.03
CA LYS A 20 3.85 -5.54 12.07
C LYS A 20 3.20 -4.48 11.20
N GLU A 21 3.47 -3.22 11.50
CA GLU A 21 3.01 -2.10 10.69
C GLU A 21 4.07 -1.75 9.68
N ILE A 22 3.63 -1.51 8.45
CA ILE A 22 4.50 -1.03 7.37
C ILE A 22 3.79 0.13 6.69
N PHE A 23 4.53 0.89 5.88
CA PHE A 23 3.93 1.96 5.10
C PHE A 23 4.56 2.04 3.73
N TYR A 24 3.76 2.54 2.78
CA TYR A 24 4.24 2.76 1.42
C TYR A 24 3.65 4.05 0.89
N LYS A 25 4.43 4.74 0.07
CA LYS A 25 3.94 5.89 -0.69
C LYS A 25 3.85 5.49 -2.16
N ILE A 26 2.71 5.77 -2.79
CA ILE A 26 2.49 5.44 -4.19
C ILE A 26 2.99 6.60 -5.05
N VAL A 27 3.98 6.34 -5.88
CA VAL A 27 4.63 7.35 -6.72
C VAL A 27 4.71 6.85 -8.16
N GLY A 28 5.16 7.71 -9.07
CA GLY A 28 5.43 7.30 -10.43
C GLY A 28 6.63 6.37 -10.51
N GLU A 29 6.76 5.64 -11.62
CA GLU A 29 7.85 4.67 -11.77
C GLU A 29 9.22 5.29 -11.57
N ASP A 30 9.42 6.50 -12.05
CA ASP A 30 10.71 7.18 -11.96
C ASP A 30 11.10 7.53 -10.52
N GLU A 31 10.11 7.62 -9.65
CA GLU A 31 10.34 8.00 -8.26
C GLU A 31 10.32 6.81 -7.31
N ALA A 32 9.99 5.63 -7.80
CA ALA A 32 9.87 4.44 -6.96
C ALA A 32 11.23 4.08 -6.35
N ASP A 33 11.24 3.86 -5.05
CA ASP A 33 12.46 3.49 -4.33
C ASP A 33 12.07 2.73 -3.07
N LEU A 34 12.33 1.44 -3.08
CA LEU A 34 11.97 0.57 -1.95
C LEU A 34 12.71 0.94 -0.67
N LYS A 35 13.86 1.57 -0.77
CA LYS A 35 14.59 2.02 0.41
C LYS A 35 13.83 3.10 1.16
N ASP A 36 13.06 3.91 0.41
CA ASP A 36 12.25 4.97 1.00
C ASP A 36 10.79 4.57 1.10
N ASN A 37 10.49 3.29 0.90
CA ASN A 37 9.13 2.76 0.92
C ASN A 37 8.23 3.43 -0.13
N LYS A 38 8.82 3.84 -1.25
CA LYS A 38 8.09 4.40 -2.37
C LYS A 38 7.87 3.32 -3.41
N ILE A 39 6.61 3.04 -3.71
CA ILE A 39 6.27 1.99 -4.66
C ILE A 39 5.68 2.62 -5.92
N SER A 40 5.97 1.99 -7.05
CA SER A 40 5.42 2.43 -8.33
C SER A 40 3.91 2.21 -8.37
N VAL A 41 3.19 3.18 -8.92
CA VAL A 41 1.75 3.05 -9.15
C VAL A 41 1.43 1.82 -10.02
N MET A 42 2.40 1.35 -10.79
CA MET A 42 2.22 0.18 -11.65
C MET A 42 2.54 -1.14 -10.94
N SER A 43 3.05 -1.09 -9.72
CA SER A 43 3.39 -2.31 -9.00
C SER A 43 2.13 -3.08 -8.57
N PRO A 44 2.22 -4.40 -8.42
CA PRO A 44 1.06 -5.19 -7.99
C PRO A 44 0.48 -4.75 -6.66
N ILE A 45 1.32 -4.41 -5.68
CA ILE A 45 0.83 -3.98 -4.38
C ILE A 45 0.12 -2.63 -4.48
N ALA A 46 0.66 -1.68 -5.25
CA ALA A 46 0.01 -0.39 -5.43
C ALA A 46 -1.34 -0.54 -6.13
N ARG A 47 -1.40 -1.40 -7.14
CA ARG A 47 -2.64 -1.64 -7.88
C ARG A 47 -3.70 -2.30 -6.99
N ALA A 48 -3.27 -3.14 -6.07
CA ALA A 48 -4.19 -3.76 -5.12
C ALA A 48 -4.72 -2.75 -4.12
N LEU A 49 -3.92 -1.75 -3.77
CA LEU A 49 -4.29 -0.74 -2.77
C LEU A 49 -5.15 0.38 -3.34
N ILE A 50 -4.87 0.81 -4.58
CA ILE A 50 -5.60 1.93 -5.18
C ILE A 50 -7.09 1.58 -5.27
N GLY A 51 -7.92 2.51 -4.82
CA GLY A 51 -9.37 2.33 -4.79
C GLY A 51 -9.89 1.73 -3.48
N LYS A 52 -8.99 1.28 -2.63
CA LYS A 52 -9.38 0.81 -1.30
C LYS A 52 -9.47 1.99 -0.34
N SER A 53 -10.07 1.76 0.81
CA SER A 53 -10.28 2.81 1.81
C SER A 53 -9.74 2.36 3.16
N LEU A 54 -9.70 3.33 4.08
CA LEU A 54 -9.37 3.03 5.47
C LEU A 54 -10.22 1.87 5.96
N ASP A 55 -9.61 0.98 6.73
CA ASP A 55 -10.22 -0.22 7.31
C ASP A 55 -10.51 -1.34 6.30
N ASP A 56 -10.23 -1.12 5.02
CA ASP A 56 -10.31 -2.21 4.05
C ASP A 56 -9.11 -3.13 4.22
N SER A 57 -9.30 -4.40 3.88
CA SER A 57 -8.19 -5.33 3.81
C SER A 57 -7.88 -5.64 2.35
N VAL A 58 -6.63 -5.94 2.06
CA VAL A 58 -6.18 -6.28 0.72
C VAL A 58 -5.35 -7.54 0.77
N ILE A 59 -5.48 -8.33 -0.28
CA ILE A 59 -4.67 -9.53 -0.44
C ILE A 59 -3.80 -9.32 -1.66
N VAL A 60 -2.49 -9.42 -1.47
CA VAL A 60 -1.51 -9.25 -2.53
C VAL A 60 -0.91 -10.60 -2.87
N SER A 61 -1.05 -11.01 -4.12
CA SER A 61 -0.47 -12.26 -4.59
C SER A 61 1.02 -12.06 -4.87
N THR A 62 1.84 -12.92 -4.30
CA THR A 62 3.28 -12.92 -4.53
C THR A 62 3.74 -14.31 -4.93
N PRO A 63 4.94 -14.44 -5.49
CA PRO A 63 5.48 -15.78 -5.79
C PRO A 63 5.59 -16.68 -4.56
N SER A 64 5.67 -16.09 -3.37
CA SER A 64 5.76 -16.84 -2.12
C SER A 64 4.39 -17.19 -1.54
N GLY A 65 3.30 -16.73 -2.16
CA GLY A 65 1.95 -16.95 -1.67
C GLY A 65 1.22 -15.61 -1.50
N ASP A 66 0.03 -15.68 -0.96
CA ASP A 66 -0.78 -14.47 -0.75
C ASP A 66 -0.48 -13.86 0.61
N ASN A 67 -0.33 -12.53 0.63
CA ASN A 67 -0.15 -11.78 1.87
C ASN A 67 -1.36 -10.91 2.09
N GLU A 68 -1.86 -10.89 3.31
CA GLU A 68 -3.00 -10.06 3.67
C GLU A 68 -2.53 -8.84 4.46
N TYR A 69 -3.07 -7.68 4.09
CA TYR A 69 -2.78 -6.41 4.77
C TYR A 69 -4.09 -5.71 5.10
N GLU A 70 -4.06 -4.96 6.19
CA GLU A 70 -5.19 -4.14 6.58
C GLU A 70 -4.78 -2.68 6.54
N ILE A 71 -5.60 -1.83 5.91
CA ILE A 71 -5.30 -0.40 5.79
C ILE A 71 -5.67 0.28 7.11
N VAL A 72 -4.66 0.77 7.82
CA VAL A 72 -4.87 1.38 9.14
C VAL A 72 -4.80 2.90 9.11
N LYS A 73 -4.21 3.47 8.05
CA LYS A 73 -4.13 4.92 7.91
C LYS A 73 -3.84 5.29 6.47
N VAL A 74 -4.44 6.38 6.00
CA VAL A 74 -4.18 6.93 4.67
C VAL A 74 -3.85 8.40 4.83
N GLU A 75 -2.71 8.83 4.29
CA GLU A 75 -2.27 10.22 4.35
C GLU A 75 -2.05 10.75 2.94
N TYR A 76 -2.47 11.98 2.70
CA TYR A 76 -2.32 12.63 1.40
C TYR A 76 -1.18 13.65 1.44
N LYS A 77 0.05 13.13 1.43
CA LYS A 77 1.24 13.97 1.49
C LYS A 77 2.15 13.72 0.32
#